data_82b2ae2d977f45c1b839ddd51c7ebed4
#
_entry.id   82b2ae2d977f45c1b839ddd51c7ebed4
#
_cell.length_a   1.000
_cell.length_b   1.000
_cell.length_c   1.000
_cell.angle_alpha   90.00
_cell.angle_beta   90.00
_cell.angle_gamma   90.00
#
_symmetry.space_group_name_H-M   'P 1'
#
loop_
_entity.id
_entity.type
_entity.pdbx_description
1 polymer ?
#
loop_
_entity_poly.entity_id
_entity_poly.type
_entity_poly.pdbx_seq_one_letter_code
_entity_poly.pdbx_strand_id
1 'polypeptide(L)'
;MLGINSNINSLVAQQNLNGSQSALSQAITRLSSGKRINSAADDAAGLAISTRMQTQINGLGQGVSNANDGVSLIQTASSALSSLTSSLQRIRTLAVQASTGTMSSSDQAALQKEVAQQIQEVNRIASQTTYNGTNILDGSAGIVGFQVGANVGQTINLDLSKSMSAASLGSGSLATGQLAGTISGLDIDKATGAAATTTPSANIITSINVLSDGHGGFSFTDQNGSAISSTVAGTIFSAGAQTNATTGAPVTTLTMNTAAYDQTNAALDSSVLAATAQIGAVNASNTTVSSLNISTVSGANVAMVAIDNALTAVSNLQASLGAAQNRFTAIATSQQAEATDLSSAQSQITDANFAQETANLSKAQVLQQAGISVLAQANSQPQQVLKLLQ
;
A
#
# COMPACT_ATOMS: atom_id res chain seq x y z
N MET A 1 -13.20 81.49 20.56
CA MET A 1 -12.77 82.22 21.79
C MET A 1 -11.28 82.13 21.86
N LEU A 2 -10.55 83.25 21.85
CA LEU A 2 -9.10 83.31 22.02
C LEU A 2 -8.84 83.42 23.54
N GLY A 3 -8.66 82.28 24.23
CA GLY A 3 -8.25 82.24 25.61
C GLY A 3 -6.74 82.51 25.72
N ILE A 4 -6.32 83.49 26.49
CA ILE A 4 -4.89 83.84 26.71
C ILE A 4 -4.16 82.78 27.52
N ASN A 5 -4.87 82.01 28.40
CA ASN A 5 -4.31 80.98 29.26
C ASN A 5 -4.30 79.56 28.66
N SER A 6 -4.99 79.29 27.54
CA SER A 6 -5.00 77.99 26.90
C SER A 6 -5.06 78.14 25.37
N ASN A 7 -4.00 77.70 24.69
CA ASN A 7 -3.93 77.70 23.23
C ASN A 7 -4.55 76.47 22.67
N ILE A 8 -5.88 76.38 22.54
CA ILE A 8 -6.63 75.21 22.04
C ILE A 8 -6.20 74.86 20.62
N ASN A 9 -5.85 75.80 19.76
CA ASN A 9 -5.38 75.55 18.41
C ASN A 9 -4.02 74.83 18.39
N SER A 10 -3.13 75.15 19.30
CA SER A 10 -1.86 74.45 19.49
C SER A 10 -2.07 73.04 20.02
N LEU A 11 -3.00 72.85 20.95
CA LEU A 11 -3.31 71.51 21.49
C LEU A 11 -3.91 70.58 20.44
N VAL A 12 -4.84 71.09 19.59
CA VAL A 12 -5.40 70.35 18.45
C VAL A 12 -4.33 70.04 17.40
N ALA A 13 -3.44 71.01 17.09
CA ALA A 13 -2.33 70.76 16.16
C ALA A 13 -1.37 69.72 16.69
N GLN A 14 -1.08 69.69 18.02
CA GLN A 14 -0.25 68.68 18.65
C GLN A 14 -0.90 67.28 18.63
N GLN A 15 -2.21 67.21 18.88
CA GLN A 15 -2.96 65.94 18.78
C GLN A 15 -2.93 65.36 17.35
N ASN A 16 -3.12 66.22 16.33
CA ASN A 16 -3.05 65.84 14.93
C ASN A 16 -1.62 65.39 14.52
N LEU A 17 -0.58 66.04 15.05
CA LEU A 17 0.82 65.67 14.85
C LEU A 17 1.12 64.31 15.41
N ASN A 18 0.66 64.04 16.65
CA ASN A 18 0.81 62.73 17.29
C ASN A 18 0.10 61.63 16.51
N GLY A 19 -1.11 61.91 15.98
CA GLY A 19 -1.83 61.01 15.09
C GLY A 19 -1.05 60.70 13.80
N SER A 20 -0.47 61.73 13.16
CA SER A 20 0.36 61.57 11.96
C SER A 20 1.64 60.79 12.21
N GLN A 21 2.26 60.98 13.41
CA GLN A 21 3.45 60.27 13.81
C GLN A 21 3.17 58.76 14.09
N SER A 22 2.02 58.46 14.67
CA SER A 22 1.55 57.07 14.84
C SER A 22 1.29 56.37 13.52
N ALA A 23 0.61 57.07 12.59
CA ALA A 23 0.36 56.56 11.22
C ALA A 23 1.66 56.33 10.45
N LEU A 24 2.63 57.25 10.58
CA LEU A 24 3.97 57.09 9.98
C LEU A 24 4.70 55.84 10.52
N SER A 25 4.72 55.67 11.84
CA SER A 25 5.35 54.50 12.48
C SER A 25 4.70 53.20 12.01
N GLN A 26 3.37 53.16 11.93
CA GLN A 26 2.65 51.97 11.46
C GLN A 26 2.95 51.66 9.99
N ALA A 27 2.97 52.68 9.09
CA ALA A 27 3.32 52.47 7.70
C ALA A 27 4.76 51.96 7.54
N ILE A 28 5.71 52.49 8.30
CA ILE A 28 7.10 52.00 8.31
C ILE A 28 7.16 50.56 8.78
N THR A 29 6.46 50.18 9.84
CA THR A 29 6.43 48.82 10.37
C THR A 29 5.85 47.84 9.35
N ARG A 30 4.74 48.17 8.69
CA ARG A 30 4.11 47.34 7.67
C ARG A 30 4.97 47.21 6.41
N LEU A 31 5.62 48.30 5.99
CA LEU A 31 6.51 48.29 4.85
C LEU A 31 7.77 47.47 5.11
N SER A 32 8.32 47.59 6.32
CA SER A 32 9.52 46.81 6.74
C SER A 32 9.23 45.31 6.94
N SER A 33 8.08 44.95 7.48
CA SER A 33 7.67 43.56 7.70
C SER A 33 7.07 42.90 6.45
N GLY A 34 6.58 43.67 5.51
CA GLY A 34 5.76 43.20 4.37
C GLY A 34 4.36 42.75 4.79
N LYS A 35 4.00 42.87 6.08
CA LYS A 35 2.74 42.40 6.63
C LYS A 35 1.83 43.56 7.04
N ARG A 36 0.56 43.44 6.70
CA ARG A 36 -0.51 44.37 7.11
C ARG A 36 -0.87 44.15 8.59
N ILE A 37 -0.88 42.85 9.03
CA ILE A 37 -1.16 42.43 10.40
C ILE A 37 0.15 41.94 11.01
N ASN A 38 0.71 42.71 11.94
CA ASN A 38 1.98 42.47 12.60
C ASN A 38 1.81 42.08 14.06
N SER A 39 0.72 42.53 14.66
CA SER A 39 0.39 42.28 16.06
C SER A 39 -1.11 42.06 16.25
N ALA A 40 -1.50 41.52 17.41
CA ALA A 40 -2.91 41.37 17.79
C ALA A 40 -3.65 42.70 17.91
N ALA A 41 -2.92 43.84 18.10
CA ALA A 41 -3.50 45.19 18.13
C ALA A 41 -3.95 45.65 16.72
N ASP A 42 -3.36 45.16 15.64
CA ASP A 42 -3.72 45.49 14.28
C ASP A 42 -5.04 44.85 13.84
N ASP A 43 -5.16 43.52 14.09
CA ASP A 43 -6.36 42.73 13.84
C ASP A 43 -6.24 41.39 14.59
N ALA A 44 -6.93 41.28 15.70
CA ALA A 44 -6.90 40.04 16.53
C ALA A 44 -7.56 38.85 15.83
N ALA A 45 -8.62 39.07 15.05
CA ALA A 45 -9.32 38.03 14.33
C ALA A 45 -8.51 37.52 13.13
N GLY A 46 -7.95 38.41 12.32
CA GLY A 46 -7.07 38.09 11.20
C GLY A 46 -5.80 37.36 11.67
N LEU A 47 -5.20 37.78 12.77
CA LEU A 47 -4.04 37.09 13.35
C LEU A 47 -4.39 35.68 13.81
N ALA A 48 -5.51 35.48 14.49
CA ALA A 48 -5.94 34.16 14.95
C ALA A 48 -6.22 33.21 13.77
N ILE A 49 -6.84 33.70 12.70
CA ILE A 49 -7.09 32.93 11.47
C ILE A 49 -5.77 32.56 10.79
N SER A 50 -4.86 33.54 10.61
CA SER A 50 -3.58 33.32 9.95
C SER A 50 -2.69 32.33 10.72
N THR A 51 -2.72 32.39 12.06
CA THR A 51 -1.97 31.45 12.92
C THR A 51 -2.51 30.00 12.75
N ARG A 52 -3.85 29.83 12.69
CA ARG A 52 -4.45 28.53 12.42
C ARG A 52 -4.09 28.01 11.02
N MET A 53 -4.13 28.87 10.00
CA MET A 53 -3.71 28.52 8.65
C MET A 53 -2.25 28.12 8.62
N GLN A 54 -1.37 28.84 9.31
CA GLN A 54 0.05 28.50 9.40
C GLN A 54 0.26 27.12 10.04
N THR A 55 -0.50 26.81 11.09
CA THR A 55 -0.45 25.47 11.73
C THR A 55 -0.90 24.38 10.77
N GLN A 56 -1.94 24.63 9.97
CA GLN A 56 -2.40 23.68 8.95
C GLN A 56 -1.37 23.50 7.83
N ILE A 57 -0.79 24.59 7.31
CA ILE A 57 0.27 24.53 6.30
C ILE A 57 1.47 23.70 6.79
N ASN A 58 1.90 23.93 8.03
CA ASN A 58 3.00 23.17 8.63
C ASN A 58 2.62 21.68 8.77
N GLY A 59 1.39 21.40 9.19
CA GLY A 59 0.86 20.03 9.32
C GLY A 59 0.78 19.30 7.97
N LEU A 60 0.31 19.99 6.92
CA LEU A 60 0.26 19.45 5.55
C LEU A 60 1.68 19.20 5.01
N GLY A 61 2.62 20.12 5.24
CA GLY A 61 4.02 19.93 4.86
C GLY A 61 4.65 18.69 5.50
N GLN A 62 4.38 18.46 6.79
CA GLN A 62 4.81 17.25 7.47
C GLN A 62 4.07 16.01 6.92
N GLY A 63 2.79 16.13 6.59
CA GLY A 63 2.01 15.06 5.95
C GLY A 63 2.58 14.64 4.60
N VAL A 64 3.03 15.59 3.78
CA VAL A 64 3.73 15.32 2.51
C VAL A 64 5.05 14.58 2.75
N SER A 65 5.82 14.98 3.77
CA SER A 65 7.07 14.30 4.13
C SER A 65 6.80 12.85 4.57
N ASN A 66 5.81 12.63 5.44
CA ASN A 66 5.41 11.29 5.88
C ASN A 66 4.88 10.42 4.72
N ALA A 67 4.18 11.02 3.75
CA ALA A 67 3.74 10.31 2.55
C ALA A 67 4.93 9.84 1.69
N ASN A 68 5.95 10.67 1.53
CA ASN A 68 7.19 10.31 0.83
C ASN A 68 7.97 9.22 1.57
N ASP A 69 7.97 9.21 2.89
CA ASP A 69 8.54 8.12 3.70
C ASP A 69 7.79 6.80 3.44
N GLY A 70 6.45 6.86 3.37
CA GLY A 70 5.61 5.72 2.98
C GLY A 70 5.94 5.19 1.57
N VAL A 71 6.13 6.07 0.60
CA VAL A 71 6.57 5.70 -0.76
C VAL A 71 7.94 5.03 -0.73
N SER A 72 8.89 5.55 0.04
CA SER A 72 10.25 5.01 0.16
C SER A 72 10.26 3.62 0.79
N LEU A 73 9.43 3.39 1.82
CA LEU A 73 9.21 2.07 2.43
C LEU A 73 8.67 1.09 1.39
N ILE A 74 7.64 1.49 0.61
CA ILE A 74 7.04 0.64 -0.42
C ILE A 74 8.05 0.29 -1.52
N GLN A 75 8.87 1.23 -1.95
CA GLN A 75 9.92 0.98 -2.94
C GLN A 75 10.95 -0.04 -2.43
N THR A 76 11.37 0.08 -1.17
CA THR A 76 12.26 -0.89 -0.52
C THR A 76 11.64 -2.28 -0.48
N ALA A 77 10.37 -2.37 -0.04
CA ALA A 77 9.62 -3.63 -0.02
C ALA A 77 9.46 -4.24 -1.42
N SER A 78 9.11 -3.43 -2.42
CA SER A 78 8.91 -3.88 -3.80
C SER A 78 10.19 -4.41 -4.44
N SER A 79 11.33 -3.78 -4.18
CA SER A 79 12.64 -4.26 -4.66
C SER A 79 12.99 -5.62 -4.05
N ALA A 80 12.77 -5.79 -2.76
CA ALA A 80 13.01 -7.06 -2.07
C ALA A 80 12.03 -8.16 -2.56
N LEU A 81 10.75 -7.82 -2.76
CA LEU A 81 9.76 -8.75 -3.32
C LEU A 81 10.09 -9.18 -4.75
N SER A 82 10.69 -8.31 -5.56
CA SER A 82 11.17 -8.68 -6.90
C SER A 82 12.30 -9.71 -6.83
N SER A 83 13.25 -9.53 -5.91
CA SER A 83 14.33 -10.51 -5.67
C SER A 83 13.78 -11.84 -5.15
N LEU A 84 12.80 -11.78 -4.25
CA LEU A 84 12.11 -12.96 -3.70
C LEU A 84 11.36 -13.71 -4.81
N THR A 85 10.66 -13.00 -5.70
CA THR A 85 9.99 -13.56 -6.87
C THR A 85 10.97 -14.30 -7.78
N SER A 86 12.15 -13.73 -8.01
CA SER A 86 13.20 -14.37 -8.84
C SER A 86 13.70 -15.68 -8.22
N SER A 87 13.91 -15.70 -6.89
CA SER A 87 14.28 -16.93 -6.17
C SER A 87 13.19 -18.00 -6.22
N LEU A 88 11.92 -17.62 -6.05
CA LEU A 88 10.78 -18.55 -6.17
C LEU A 88 10.65 -19.11 -7.60
N GLN A 89 10.80 -18.26 -8.62
CA GLN A 89 10.80 -18.72 -10.02
C GLN A 89 11.96 -19.69 -10.32
N ARG A 90 13.13 -19.46 -9.72
CA ARG A 90 14.25 -20.41 -9.84
C ARG A 90 13.92 -21.75 -9.19
N ILE A 91 13.33 -21.77 -7.99
CA ILE A 91 12.87 -23.00 -7.34
C ILE A 91 11.84 -23.71 -8.23
N ARG A 92 10.89 -22.98 -8.81
CA ARG A 92 9.91 -23.53 -9.74
C ARG A 92 10.56 -24.23 -10.94
N THR A 93 11.55 -23.58 -11.56
CA THR A 93 12.29 -24.15 -12.69
C THR A 93 13.01 -25.44 -12.30
N LEU A 94 13.65 -25.48 -11.11
CA LEU A 94 14.31 -26.67 -10.58
C LEU A 94 13.30 -27.79 -10.28
N ALA A 95 12.11 -27.44 -9.77
CA ALA A 95 11.04 -28.40 -9.53
C ALA A 95 10.51 -29.01 -10.84
N VAL A 96 10.29 -28.20 -11.87
CA VAL A 96 9.91 -28.68 -13.21
C VAL A 96 10.99 -29.63 -13.78
N GLN A 97 12.26 -29.27 -13.62
CA GLN A 97 13.37 -30.13 -14.05
C GLN A 97 13.38 -31.44 -13.27
N ALA A 98 13.20 -31.43 -11.95
CA ALA A 98 13.19 -32.61 -11.10
C ALA A 98 11.95 -33.51 -11.32
N SER A 99 10.85 -32.96 -11.86
CA SER A 99 9.65 -33.76 -12.20
C SER A 99 9.81 -34.62 -13.44
N THR A 100 10.90 -34.46 -14.20
CA THR A 100 11.18 -35.24 -15.39
C THR A 100 11.58 -36.67 -14.99
N GLY A 101 10.82 -37.68 -15.40
CA GLY A 101 11.01 -39.10 -15.04
C GLY A 101 12.30 -39.75 -15.54
N THR A 102 13.13 -39.04 -16.31
CA THR A 102 14.42 -39.50 -16.83
C THR A 102 15.60 -39.15 -15.96
N MET A 103 15.40 -38.39 -14.88
CA MET A 103 16.48 -37.99 -13.96
C MET A 103 16.83 -39.06 -12.97
N SER A 104 18.14 -39.23 -12.67
CA SER A 104 18.58 -40.12 -11.62
C SER A 104 18.30 -39.51 -10.23
N SER A 105 18.21 -40.37 -9.22
CA SER A 105 18.05 -39.90 -7.81
C SER A 105 19.22 -39.07 -7.34
N SER A 106 20.43 -39.27 -7.87
CA SER A 106 21.60 -38.43 -7.58
C SER A 106 21.47 -37.03 -8.16
N ASP A 107 20.91 -36.90 -9.37
CA ASP A 107 20.67 -35.60 -10.02
C ASP A 107 19.58 -34.82 -9.29
N GLN A 108 18.48 -35.52 -8.93
CA GLN A 108 17.41 -34.93 -8.12
C GLN A 108 17.94 -34.43 -6.76
N ALA A 109 18.84 -35.22 -6.10
CA ALA A 109 19.47 -34.79 -4.85
C ALA A 109 20.39 -33.56 -5.04
N ALA A 110 21.05 -33.44 -6.20
CA ALA A 110 21.84 -32.23 -6.51
C ALA A 110 20.93 -31.01 -6.69
N LEU A 111 19.83 -31.14 -7.42
CA LEU A 111 18.83 -30.08 -7.56
C LEU A 111 18.20 -29.68 -6.22
N GLN A 112 17.93 -30.64 -5.33
CA GLN A 112 17.44 -30.38 -3.99
C GLN A 112 18.38 -29.51 -3.17
N LYS A 113 19.70 -29.66 -3.32
CA LYS A 113 20.68 -28.78 -2.65
C LYS A 113 20.58 -27.33 -3.15
N GLU A 114 20.38 -27.13 -4.45
CA GLU A 114 20.17 -25.80 -5.01
C GLU A 114 18.85 -25.20 -4.50
N VAL A 115 17.76 -25.99 -4.47
CA VAL A 115 16.49 -25.54 -3.90
C VAL A 115 16.67 -25.12 -2.44
N ALA A 116 17.40 -25.90 -1.64
CA ALA A 116 17.68 -25.53 -0.25
C ALA A 116 18.41 -24.18 -0.11
N GLN A 117 19.36 -23.86 -1.01
CA GLN A 117 20.04 -22.57 -1.04
C GLN A 117 19.08 -21.43 -1.41
N GLN A 118 18.20 -21.65 -2.40
CA GLN A 118 17.20 -20.66 -2.77
C GLN A 118 16.18 -20.42 -1.64
N ILE A 119 15.79 -21.45 -0.90
CA ILE A 119 14.94 -21.31 0.29
C ILE A 119 15.62 -20.46 1.37
N GLN A 120 16.93 -20.68 1.60
CA GLN A 120 17.71 -19.84 2.52
C GLN A 120 17.74 -18.38 2.06
N GLU A 121 17.88 -18.14 0.75
CA GLU A 121 17.85 -16.79 0.19
C GLU A 121 16.48 -16.13 0.37
N VAL A 122 15.37 -16.85 0.15
CA VAL A 122 14.00 -16.38 0.45
C VAL A 122 13.89 -15.94 1.91
N ASN A 123 14.35 -16.79 2.84
CA ASN A 123 14.34 -16.46 4.27
C ASN A 123 15.22 -15.27 4.60
N ARG A 124 16.40 -15.16 3.99
CA ARG A 124 17.32 -14.03 4.16
C ARG A 124 16.65 -12.72 3.70
N ILE A 125 16.05 -12.71 2.50
CA ILE A 125 15.35 -11.54 1.98
C ILE A 125 14.20 -11.16 2.93
N ALA A 126 13.38 -12.12 3.36
CA ALA A 126 12.24 -11.84 4.24
C ALA A 126 12.67 -11.27 5.60
N SER A 127 13.75 -11.78 6.20
CA SER A 127 14.20 -11.40 7.54
C SER A 127 15.15 -10.20 7.58
N GLN A 128 15.87 -9.91 6.49
CA GLN A 128 16.88 -8.85 6.45
C GLN A 128 16.42 -7.59 5.71
N THR A 129 15.23 -7.61 5.09
CA THR A 129 14.67 -6.41 4.47
C THR A 129 14.09 -5.51 5.55
N THR A 130 14.84 -4.45 5.87
CA THR A 130 14.45 -3.49 6.91
C THR A 130 14.25 -2.10 6.33
N TYR A 131 13.36 -1.35 6.95
CA TYR A 131 13.20 0.08 6.75
C TYR A 131 13.21 0.78 8.10
N ASN A 132 14.13 1.70 8.29
CA ASN A 132 14.33 2.40 9.57
C ASN A 132 14.42 1.44 10.79
N GLY A 133 15.13 0.31 10.63
CA GLY A 133 15.34 -0.69 11.68
C GLY A 133 14.17 -1.65 11.92
N THR A 134 13.05 -1.50 11.19
CA THR A 134 11.90 -2.40 11.28
C THR A 134 11.89 -3.37 10.10
N ASN A 135 11.74 -4.66 10.38
CA ASN A 135 11.56 -5.68 9.32
C ASN A 135 10.19 -5.48 8.66
N ILE A 136 10.16 -5.42 7.34
CA ILE A 136 8.95 -5.08 6.58
C ILE A 136 8.35 -6.26 5.82
N LEU A 137 9.04 -7.41 5.76
CA LEU A 137 8.59 -8.60 5.01
C LEU A 137 8.45 -9.86 5.86
N ASP A 138 8.77 -9.83 7.15
CA ASP A 138 8.64 -10.98 8.05
C ASP A 138 7.29 -11.05 8.77
N GLY A 139 6.43 -10.02 8.58
CA GLY A 139 5.12 -9.91 9.22
C GLY A 139 5.15 -9.21 10.59
N SER A 140 6.33 -8.93 11.15
CA SER A 140 6.46 -8.31 12.47
C SER A 140 6.05 -6.84 12.48
N ALA A 141 6.15 -6.14 11.35
CA ALA A 141 5.72 -4.75 11.21
C ALA A 141 4.21 -4.56 11.42
N GLY A 142 3.40 -5.59 11.17
CA GLY A 142 1.95 -5.52 11.30
C GLY A 142 1.34 -4.45 10.38
N ILE A 143 0.43 -3.64 10.92
CA ILE A 143 -0.18 -2.51 10.20
C ILE A 143 0.58 -1.24 10.55
N VAL A 144 1.26 -0.66 9.57
CA VAL A 144 2.00 0.60 9.71
C VAL A 144 1.13 1.77 9.26
N GLY A 145 0.83 2.68 10.18
CA GLY A 145 0.03 3.88 9.91
C GLY A 145 0.90 5.10 9.64
N PHE A 146 0.66 5.79 8.54
CA PHE A 146 1.30 7.05 8.18
C PHE A 146 0.31 8.19 8.35
N GLN A 147 0.61 9.15 9.24
CA GLN A 147 -0.18 10.39 9.37
C GLN A 147 0.15 11.28 8.17
N VAL A 148 -0.80 11.44 7.28
CA VAL A 148 -0.62 12.16 6.01
C VAL A 148 -1.37 13.49 5.96
N GLY A 149 -2.18 13.83 6.95
CA GLY A 149 -2.91 15.09 7.00
C GLY A 149 -2.61 15.91 8.26
N ALA A 150 -3.04 17.17 8.24
CA ALA A 150 -2.85 18.11 9.36
C ALA A 150 -3.73 17.78 10.57
N ASN A 151 -4.80 16.99 10.41
CA ASN A 151 -5.75 16.66 11.47
C ASN A 151 -5.58 15.22 11.95
N VAL A 152 -5.91 14.97 13.22
CA VAL A 152 -5.87 13.65 13.84
C VAL A 152 -6.75 12.66 13.07
N GLY A 153 -6.23 11.46 12.80
CA GLY A 153 -6.96 10.39 12.12
C GLY A 153 -6.85 10.40 10.59
N GLN A 154 -6.19 11.38 10.00
CA GLN A 154 -5.93 11.41 8.55
C GLN A 154 -4.71 10.53 8.22
N THR A 155 -4.87 9.21 8.35
CA THR A 155 -3.80 8.22 8.17
C THR A 155 -4.03 7.34 6.94
N ILE A 156 -2.93 6.88 6.34
CA ILE A 156 -2.90 5.74 5.42
C ILE A 156 -2.29 4.57 6.16
N ASN A 157 -3.02 3.46 6.20
CA ASN A 157 -2.54 2.23 6.80
C ASN A 157 -1.99 1.30 5.73
N LEU A 158 -0.78 0.81 5.94
CA LEU A 158 -0.11 -0.18 5.12
C LEU A 158 -0.07 -1.49 5.90
N ASP A 159 -0.71 -2.53 5.36
CA ASP A 159 -0.73 -3.86 5.99
C ASP A 159 0.49 -4.66 5.55
N LEU A 160 1.42 -4.86 6.48
CA LEU A 160 2.62 -5.67 6.36
C LEU A 160 2.60 -6.86 7.33
N SER A 161 1.42 -7.25 7.81
CA SER A 161 1.24 -8.35 8.76
C SER A 161 1.53 -9.73 8.16
N LYS A 162 1.50 -9.83 6.81
CA LYS A 162 1.79 -11.08 6.11
C LYS A 162 3.28 -11.33 6.01
N SER A 163 3.74 -12.44 6.61
CA SER A 163 5.13 -12.88 6.47
C SER A 163 5.40 -13.45 5.07
N MET A 164 6.49 -13.02 4.45
CA MET A 164 7.03 -13.54 3.19
C MET A 164 8.17 -14.54 3.41
N SER A 165 8.29 -15.10 4.62
CA SER A 165 9.25 -16.17 4.92
C SER A 165 8.86 -17.47 4.23
N ALA A 166 9.82 -18.32 3.95
CA ALA A 166 9.58 -19.62 3.34
C ALA A 166 8.62 -20.50 4.19
N ALA A 167 8.56 -20.28 5.50
CA ALA A 167 7.67 -21.01 6.41
C ALA A 167 6.19 -20.57 6.28
N SER A 168 5.95 -19.34 5.81
CA SER A 168 4.59 -18.80 5.65
C SER A 168 4.11 -18.82 4.20
N LEU A 169 5.04 -18.89 3.25
CA LEU A 169 4.73 -18.93 1.83
C LEU A 169 4.42 -20.36 1.38
N GLY A 170 3.55 -20.50 0.39
CA GLY A 170 3.22 -21.77 -0.25
C GLY A 170 2.08 -22.55 0.43
N SER A 171 1.73 -22.22 1.68
CA SER A 171 0.58 -22.83 2.35
C SER A 171 -0.72 -22.33 1.72
N GLY A 172 -1.60 -23.25 1.37
CA GLY A 172 -2.91 -22.95 0.81
C GLY A 172 -3.44 -24.12 -0.01
N SER A 173 -4.75 -24.30 -0.05
CA SER A 173 -5.39 -25.18 -1.02
C SER A 173 -5.21 -24.61 -2.42
N LEU A 174 -5.18 -25.46 -3.43
CA LEU A 174 -5.22 -25.06 -4.82
C LEU A 174 -6.40 -24.10 -5.07
N ALA A 175 -6.21 -23.10 -5.91
CA ALA A 175 -7.31 -22.25 -6.35
C ALA A 175 -8.35 -23.07 -7.14
N THR A 176 -9.60 -22.65 -7.11
CA THR A 176 -10.69 -23.30 -7.85
C THR A 176 -10.33 -23.44 -9.33
N GLY A 177 -10.46 -24.66 -9.88
CA GLY A 177 -10.15 -24.97 -11.26
C GLY A 177 -8.66 -25.19 -11.58
N GLN A 178 -7.75 -25.08 -10.62
CA GLN A 178 -6.36 -25.47 -10.82
C GLN A 178 -6.20 -26.99 -10.90
N LEU A 179 -5.35 -27.43 -11.83
CA LEU A 179 -5.06 -28.86 -12.03
C LEU A 179 -4.20 -29.36 -10.86
N ALA A 180 -4.75 -30.29 -10.07
CA ALA A 180 -4.01 -30.99 -9.01
C ALA A 180 -3.14 -32.12 -9.58
N GLY A 181 -3.57 -32.72 -10.68
CA GLY A 181 -2.83 -33.75 -11.40
C GLY A 181 -3.71 -34.48 -12.41
N THR A 182 -3.07 -35.32 -13.22
CA THR A 182 -3.74 -36.16 -14.22
C THR A 182 -3.46 -37.62 -13.93
N ILE A 183 -4.52 -38.41 -13.89
CA ILE A 183 -4.44 -39.88 -13.83
C ILE A 183 -4.63 -40.40 -15.25
N SER A 184 -3.65 -41.09 -15.79
CA SER A 184 -3.66 -41.60 -17.17
C SER A 184 -3.53 -43.11 -17.20
N GLY A 185 -3.75 -43.71 -18.40
CA GLY A 185 -3.70 -45.16 -18.58
C GLY A 185 -4.97 -45.86 -18.09
N LEU A 186 -6.10 -45.15 -18.12
CA LEU A 186 -7.40 -45.65 -17.66
C LEU A 186 -8.20 -46.16 -18.88
N ASP A 187 -9.04 -47.16 -18.64
CA ASP A 187 -10.06 -47.64 -19.57
C ASP A 187 -11.40 -47.73 -18.85
N ILE A 188 -12.03 -46.57 -18.64
CA ILE A 188 -13.25 -46.43 -17.85
C ILE A 188 -14.40 -46.03 -18.76
N ASP A 189 -15.55 -46.72 -18.65
CA ASP A 189 -16.77 -46.30 -19.33
C ASP A 189 -17.32 -45.01 -18.73
N LYS A 190 -17.53 -44.00 -19.58
CA LYS A 190 -17.95 -42.65 -19.19
C LYS A 190 -19.37 -42.61 -18.61
N ALA A 191 -20.22 -43.58 -18.92
CA ALA A 191 -21.60 -43.63 -18.45
C ALA A 191 -21.73 -44.32 -17.10
N THR A 192 -20.94 -45.35 -16.84
CA THR A 192 -21.05 -46.19 -15.64
C THR A 192 -19.96 -45.95 -14.63
N GLY A 193 -18.79 -45.43 -15.05
CA GLY A 193 -17.61 -45.27 -14.20
C GLY A 193 -16.91 -46.60 -13.86
N ALA A 194 -17.27 -47.70 -14.51
CA ALA A 194 -16.66 -49.01 -14.33
C ALA A 194 -15.61 -49.28 -15.42
N ALA A 195 -14.71 -50.28 -15.19
CA ALA A 195 -13.75 -50.70 -16.18
C ALA A 195 -14.46 -51.10 -17.48
N ALA A 196 -13.96 -50.61 -18.64
CA ALA A 196 -14.53 -50.93 -19.92
C ALA A 196 -14.11 -52.35 -20.31
N THR A 197 -15.12 -53.23 -20.48
CA THR A 197 -14.90 -54.64 -20.83
C THR A 197 -14.87 -54.91 -22.35
N THR A 198 -15.08 -53.94 -23.18
CA THR A 198 -15.08 -54.07 -24.64
C THR A 198 -14.43 -52.86 -25.34
N THR A 199 -13.52 -53.14 -26.28
CA THR A 199 -12.79 -52.16 -27.12
C THR A 199 -13.65 -51.61 -28.25
N PRO A 200 -13.34 -50.48 -28.85
CA PRO A 200 -13.26 -49.11 -28.34
C PRO A 200 -14.59 -48.39 -28.56
N SER A 201 -15.17 -47.95 -27.51
CA SER A 201 -16.33 -47.03 -27.55
C SER A 201 -15.84 -45.59 -27.50
N ALA A 202 -16.51 -44.70 -28.26
CA ALA A 202 -16.27 -43.24 -28.20
C ALA A 202 -16.52 -42.63 -26.80
N ASN A 203 -16.90 -43.44 -25.86
CA ASN A 203 -17.26 -43.06 -24.47
C ASN A 203 -16.29 -43.60 -23.41
N ILE A 204 -15.03 -43.88 -23.81
CA ILE A 204 -14.01 -44.32 -22.83
C ILE A 204 -13.23 -43.13 -22.26
N ILE A 205 -13.06 -43.08 -20.94
CA ILE A 205 -12.16 -42.18 -20.23
C ILE A 205 -10.80 -42.85 -20.16
N THR A 206 -9.81 -42.30 -20.85
CA THR A 206 -8.43 -42.76 -20.88
C THR A 206 -7.55 -41.99 -19.91
N SER A 207 -7.96 -40.77 -19.53
CA SER A 207 -7.32 -40.00 -18.48
C SER A 207 -8.32 -39.09 -17.75
N ILE A 208 -8.07 -38.87 -16.48
CA ILE A 208 -8.87 -37.98 -15.63
C ILE A 208 -7.97 -36.86 -15.14
N ASN A 209 -8.37 -35.63 -15.47
CA ASN A 209 -7.77 -34.44 -14.89
C ASN A 209 -8.50 -34.14 -13.58
N VAL A 210 -7.76 -34.07 -12.52
CA VAL A 210 -8.26 -33.74 -11.17
C VAL A 210 -7.99 -32.28 -10.91
N LEU A 211 -9.04 -31.49 -10.73
CA LEU A 211 -8.97 -30.05 -10.49
C LEU A 211 -9.45 -29.76 -9.07
N SER A 212 -8.89 -28.76 -8.44
CA SER A 212 -9.35 -28.28 -7.15
C SER A 212 -10.70 -27.56 -7.25
N ASP A 213 -11.56 -27.76 -6.26
CA ASP A 213 -12.81 -26.98 -6.11
C ASP A 213 -12.61 -25.68 -5.33
N GLY A 214 -11.39 -25.41 -4.86
CA GLY A 214 -11.04 -24.23 -4.04
C GLY A 214 -11.44 -24.33 -2.57
N HIS A 215 -12.10 -25.42 -2.16
CA HIS A 215 -12.58 -25.64 -0.79
C HIS A 215 -11.94 -26.89 -0.15
N GLY A 216 -10.89 -27.43 -0.77
CA GLY A 216 -10.20 -28.63 -0.32
C GLY A 216 -10.79 -29.94 -0.88
N GLY A 217 -11.71 -29.88 -1.84
CA GLY A 217 -12.23 -31.00 -2.61
C GLY A 217 -11.72 -31.01 -4.05
N PHE A 218 -12.21 -31.95 -4.83
CA PHE A 218 -11.84 -32.13 -6.23
C PHE A 218 -13.04 -32.12 -7.17
N SER A 219 -12.82 -31.56 -8.35
CA SER A 219 -13.67 -31.74 -9.53
C SER A 219 -12.89 -32.51 -10.59
N PHE A 220 -13.58 -33.26 -11.42
CA PHE A 220 -12.96 -34.19 -12.34
C PHE A 220 -13.39 -33.89 -13.78
N THR A 221 -12.44 -33.90 -14.71
CA THR A 221 -12.71 -33.81 -16.14
C THR A 221 -12.03 -34.96 -16.89
N ASP A 222 -12.60 -35.38 -18.00
CA ASP A 222 -12.02 -36.38 -18.89
C ASP A 222 -10.87 -35.79 -19.75
N GLN A 223 -10.25 -36.61 -20.58
CA GLN A 223 -9.19 -36.23 -21.54
C GLN A 223 -9.58 -35.11 -22.52
N ASN A 224 -10.89 -34.86 -22.72
CA ASN A 224 -11.41 -33.85 -23.60
C ASN A 224 -11.81 -32.54 -22.81
N GLY A 225 -11.54 -32.51 -21.50
CA GLY A 225 -11.95 -31.40 -20.63
C GLY A 225 -13.44 -31.38 -20.27
N SER A 226 -14.20 -32.44 -20.62
CA SER A 226 -15.60 -32.54 -20.25
C SER A 226 -15.73 -32.98 -18.79
N ALA A 227 -16.61 -32.31 -18.02
CA ALA A 227 -16.84 -32.63 -16.62
C ALA A 227 -17.36 -34.07 -16.44
N ILE A 228 -16.78 -34.81 -15.52
CA ILE A 228 -17.25 -36.11 -15.08
C ILE A 228 -18.34 -35.88 -14.02
N SER A 229 -19.52 -36.48 -14.22
CA SER A 229 -20.64 -36.29 -13.27
C SER A 229 -20.26 -36.80 -11.87
N SER A 230 -20.85 -36.20 -10.83
CA SER A 230 -20.59 -36.63 -9.43
C SER A 230 -20.94 -38.08 -9.17
N THR A 231 -21.96 -38.63 -9.85
CA THR A 231 -22.35 -40.04 -9.75
C THR A 231 -21.26 -40.96 -10.30
N VAL A 232 -20.73 -40.65 -11.50
CA VAL A 232 -19.63 -41.41 -12.13
C VAL A 232 -18.33 -41.23 -11.35
N ALA A 233 -18.02 -40.02 -10.91
CA ALA A 233 -16.86 -39.78 -10.07
C ALA A 233 -16.93 -40.54 -8.73
N GLY A 234 -18.10 -40.71 -8.13
CA GLY A 234 -18.31 -41.52 -6.95
C GLY A 234 -18.16 -43.02 -7.13
N THR A 235 -18.31 -43.50 -8.38
CA THR A 235 -18.01 -44.89 -8.75
C THR A 235 -16.51 -45.08 -8.94
N ILE A 236 -15.82 -44.09 -9.53
CA ILE A 236 -14.39 -44.13 -9.80
C ILE A 236 -13.55 -43.92 -8.55
N PHE A 237 -13.94 -42.96 -7.70
CA PHE A 237 -13.21 -42.58 -6.48
C PHE A 237 -14.04 -42.93 -5.24
N SER A 238 -13.36 -43.29 -4.16
CA SER A 238 -14.03 -43.52 -2.88
C SER A 238 -14.68 -42.25 -2.33
N ALA A 239 -15.72 -42.40 -1.50
CA ALA A 239 -16.58 -41.33 -0.99
C ALA A 239 -15.86 -40.17 -0.26
N GLY A 240 -14.60 -40.33 0.10
CA GLY A 240 -13.75 -39.27 0.68
C GLY A 240 -13.18 -38.28 -0.34
N ALA A 241 -13.30 -38.56 -1.65
CA ALA A 241 -12.71 -37.75 -2.70
C ALA A 241 -13.62 -36.63 -3.21
N GLN A 242 -14.92 -36.69 -2.91
CA GLN A 242 -15.89 -35.70 -3.33
C GLN A 242 -16.14 -34.70 -2.20
N THR A 243 -16.03 -33.44 -2.55
CA THR A 243 -16.35 -32.25 -1.77
C THR A 243 -16.88 -32.48 -0.35
N ASN A 244 -16.09 -32.15 0.63
CA ASN A 244 -16.59 -31.97 1.98
C ASN A 244 -17.23 -30.57 2.10
N ALA A 245 -18.28 -30.34 1.29
CA ALA A 245 -19.07 -29.09 1.29
C ALA A 245 -19.66 -28.76 2.66
N THR A 246 -19.64 -29.73 3.59
CA THR A 246 -20.27 -29.59 4.92
C THR A 246 -19.27 -29.28 6.03
N THR A 247 -18.00 -29.64 5.90
CA THR A 247 -17.02 -29.51 7.01
C THR A 247 -15.81 -28.64 6.68
N GLY A 248 -15.57 -28.26 5.42
CA GLY A 248 -14.43 -27.43 5.04
C GLY A 248 -13.07 -28.05 5.27
N ALA A 249 -13.01 -29.36 5.62
CA ALA A 249 -11.76 -30.05 5.80
C ALA A 249 -11.19 -30.52 4.45
N PRO A 250 -9.88 -30.26 4.16
CA PRO A 250 -9.26 -30.71 2.92
C PRO A 250 -9.28 -32.24 2.81
N VAL A 251 -9.62 -32.73 1.60
CA VAL A 251 -9.52 -34.17 1.31
C VAL A 251 -8.03 -34.54 1.22
N THR A 252 -7.55 -35.26 2.20
CA THR A 252 -6.13 -35.64 2.35
C THR A 252 -5.73 -36.87 1.53
N THR A 253 -6.71 -37.66 1.09
CA THR A 253 -6.46 -38.88 0.31
C THR A 253 -7.46 -39.00 -0.82
N LEU A 254 -6.96 -39.09 -2.04
CA LEU A 254 -7.73 -39.47 -3.20
C LEU A 254 -7.46 -40.96 -3.44
N THR A 255 -8.46 -41.82 -3.24
CA THR A 255 -8.32 -43.26 -3.50
C THR A 255 -9.27 -43.66 -4.62
N MET A 256 -8.78 -44.38 -5.59
CA MET A 256 -9.55 -44.90 -6.69
C MET A 256 -10.15 -46.24 -6.33
N ASN A 257 -11.42 -46.50 -6.67
CA ASN A 257 -12.05 -47.78 -6.45
C ASN A 257 -11.46 -48.84 -7.38
N THR A 258 -11.10 -50.00 -6.80
CA THR A 258 -10.51 -51.12 -7.52
C THR A 258 -11.42 -51.67 -8.63
N ALA A 259 -12.74 -51.46 -8.54
CA ALA A 259 -13.71 -51.83 -9.58
C ALA A 259 -13.75 -50.88 -10.76
N ALA A 260 -13.09 -49.73 -10.68
CA ALA A 260 -13.14 -48.69 -11.71
C ALA A 260 -12.04 -48.86 -12.81
N TYR A 261 -11.07 -49.71 -12.60
CA TYR A 261 -9.99 -49.95 -13.56
C TYR A 261 -9.56 -51.42 -13.58
N ASP A 262 -8.94 -51.82 -14.68
CA ASP A 262 -8.50 -53.20 -14.90
C ASP A 262 -7.25 -53.51 -14.03
N GLN A 263 -7.41 -54.39 -13.05
CA GLN A 263 -6.36 -54.79 -12.10
C GLN A 263 -5.44 -55.89 -12.66
N THR A 264 -5.65 -56.33 -13.91
CA THR A 264 -4.82 -57.40 -14.49
C THR A 264 -3.44 -56.89 -14.91
N ASN A 265 -3.23 -55.58 -14.93
CA ASN A 265 -1.95 -54.97 -15.28
C ASN A 265 -1.28 -54.30 -14.05
N ALA A 266 -0.44 -55.03 -13.36
CA ALA A 266 0.25 -54.57 -12.14
C ALA A 266 1.08 -53.25 -12.33
N ALA A 267 1.52 -52.98 -13.56
CA ALA A 267 2.27 -51.74 -13.85
C ALA A 267 1.35 -50.49 -13.91
N LEU A 268 0.14 -50.64 -14.47
CA LEU A 268 -0.88 -49.58 -14.46
C LEU A 268 -1.42 -49.36 -13.05
N ASP A 269 -1.62 -50.43 -12.27
CA ASP A 269 -2.10 -50.38 -10.89
C ASP A 269 -1.16 -49.57 -10.01
N SER A 270 0.14 -49.79 -10.11
CA SER A 270 1.12 -49.00 -9.36
C SER A 270 1.21 -47.55 -9.80
N SER A 271 1.03 -47.23 -11.09
CA SER A 271 1.08 -45.86 -11.61
C SER A 271 -0.16 -45.06 -11.22
N VAL A 272 -1.34 -45.68 -11.24
CA VAL A 272 -2.62 -45.06 -10.81
C VAL A 272 -2.61 -44.78 -9.31
N LEU A 273 -2.14 -45.72 -8.51
CA LEU A 273 -2.01 -45.53 -7.06
C LEU A 273 -0.98 -44.45 -6.72
N ALA A 274 0.13 -44.38 -7.46
CA ALA A 274 1.10 -43.30 -7.30
C ALA A 274 0.53 -41.94 -7.66
N ALA A 275 -0.21 -41.83 -8.79
CA ALA A 275 -0.83 -40.60 -9.22
C ALA A 275 -1.90 -40.12 -8.24
N THR A 276 -2.77 -41.02 -7.76
CA THR A 276 -3.82 -40.65 -6.77
C THR A 276 -3.22 -40.21 -5.42
N ALA A 277 -2.16 -40.87 -4.96
CA ALA A 277 -1.44 -40.48 -3.76
C ALA A 277 -0.77 -39.10 -3.90
N GLN A 278 -0.20 -38.81 -5.10
CA GLN A 278 0.40 -37.52 -5.41
C GLN A 278 -0.64 -36.39 -5.40
N ILE A 279 -1.79 -36.60 -6.03
CA ILE A 279 -2.87 -35.64 -6.10
C ILE A 279 -3.43 -35.36 -4.69
N GLY A 280 -3.63 -36.40 -3.89
CA GLY A 280 -4.02 -36.27 -2.49
C GLY A 280 -3.00 -35.45 -1.68
N ALA A 281 -1.72 -35.72 -1.87
CA ALA A 281 -0.63 -34.98 -1.22
C ALA A 281 -0.59 -33.52 -1.62
N VAL A 282 -0.82 -33.19 -2.88
CA VAL A 282 -0.89 -31.79 -3.38
C VAL A 282 -2.03 -31.01 -2.72
N ASN A 283 -3.18 -31.64 -2.55
CA ASN A 283 -4.34 -30.95 -1.95
C ASN A 283 -4.31 -30.94 -0.40
N ALA A 284 -3.73 -31.97 0.21
CA ALA A 284 -3.58 -32.07 1.66
C ALA A 284 -2.44 -31.25 2.22
N SER A 285 -1.48 -30.89 1.37
CA SER A 285 -0.27 -30.28 1.87
C SER A 285 -0.47 -28.77 2.09
N ASN A 286 -0.55 -28.39 3.36
CA ASN A 286 -0.04 -27.11 3.83
C ASN A 286 1.50 -27.05 3.59
N THR A 287 1.95 -27.50 2.40
CA THR A 287 3.37 -27.55 2.08
C THR A 287 3.85 -26.12 1.90
N THR A 288 4.63 -25.68 2.85
CA THR A 288 5.28 -24.38 2.78
C THR A 288 6.55 -24.46 1.94
N VAL A 289 7.01 -23.32 1.45
CA VAL A 289 8.28 -23.24 0.70
C VAL A 289 9.46 -23.80 1.52
N SER A 290 9.41 -23.71 2.85
CA SER A 290 10.48 -24.23 3.73
C SER A 290 10.57 -25.77 3.75
N SER A 291 9.48 -26.48 3.47
CA SER A 291 9.39 -27.94 3.52
C SER A 291 9.46 -28.62 2.16
N LEU A 292 9.80 -27.86 1.09
CA LEU A 292 9.87 -28.40 -0.25
C LEU A 292 10.94 -29.48 -0.40
N ASN A 293 10.55 -30.59 -1.00
CA ASN A 293 11.44 -31.70 -1.33
C ASN A 293 11.20 -32.14 -2.77
N ILE A 294 12.17 -31.89 -3.65
CA ILE A 294 12.14 -32.25 -5.07
C ILE A 294 12.97 -33.49 -5.39
N SER A 295 13.38 -34.27 -4.39
CA SER A 295 14.15 -35.51 -4.57
C SER A 295 13.32 -36.63 -5.19
N THR A 296 12.03 -36.42 -5.38
CA THR A 296 11.11 -37.34 -6.04
C THR A 296 10.21 -36.59 -7.01
N VAL A 297 9.74 -37.24 -8.06
CA VAL A 297 8.79 -36.66 -9.04
C VAL A 297 7.53 -36.14 -8.33
N SER A 298 7.00 -36.91 -7.38
CA SER A 298 5.84 -36.50 -6.57
C SER A 298 6.12 -35.22 -5.78
N GLY A 299 7.24 -35.17 -5.06
CA GLY A 299 7.64 -34.01 -4.29
C GLY A 299 7.88 -32.78 -5.18
N ALA A 300 8.44 -32.99 -6.38
CA ALA A 300 8.61 -31.91 -7.37
C ALA A 300 7.27 -31.33 -7.83
N ASN A 301 6.25 -32.17 -8.04
CA ASN A 301 4.91 -31.74 -8.42
C ASN A 301 4.24 -30.93 -7.27
N VAL A 302 4.35 -31.41 -6.03
CA VAL A 302 3.90 -30.67 -4.84
C VAL A 302 4.63 -29.34 -4.71
N ALA A 303 5.95 -29.32 -4.96
CA ALA A 303 6.75 -28.09 -4.92
C ALA A 303 6.30 -27.05 -5.94
N MET A 304 5.97 -27.46 -7.18
CA MET A 304 5.45 -26.56 -8.20
C MET A 304 4.19 -25.82 -7.72
N VAL A 305 3.24 -26.55 -7.15
CA VAL A 305 1.99 -25.99 -6.63
C VAL A 305 2.25 -25.04 -5.46
N ALA A 306 3.06 -25.45 -4.50
CA ALA A 306 3.41 -24.59 -3.35
C ALA A 306 4.11 -23.30 -3.80
N ILE A 307 4.98 -23.37 -4.81
CA ILE A 307 5.63 -22.18 -5.38
C ILE A 307 4.64 -21.30 -6.13
N ASP A 308 3.69 -21.85 -6.87
CA ASP A 308 2.67 -21.06 -7.57
C ASP A 308 1.75 -20.33 -6.56
N ASN A 309 1.41 -20.97 -5.44
CA ASN A 309 0.72 -20.33 -4.33
C ASN A 309 1.58 -19.22 -3.68
N ALA A 310 2.87 -19.46 -3.48
CA ALA A 310 3.80 -18.48 -2.96
C ALA A 310 3.94 -17.26 -3.89
N LEU A 311 4.08 -17.48 -5.19
CA LEU A 311 4.14 -16.42 -6.20
C LEU A 311 2.85 -15.59 -6.23
N THR A 312 1.69 -16.25 -6.07
CA THR A 312 0.40 -15.56 -5.98
C THR A 312 0.34 -14.67 -4.73
N ALA A 313 0.80 -15.18 -3.58
CA ALA A 313 0.84 -14.40 -2.34
C ALA A 313 1.75 -13.17 -2.46
N VAL A 314 2.94 -13.34 -3.07
CA VAL A 314 3.88 -12.24 -3.32
C VAL A 314 3.29 -11.23 -4.29
N SER A 315 2.67 -11.68 -5.39
CA SER A 315 2.02 -10.80 -6.37
C SER A 315 0.87 -10.00 -5.76
N ASN A 316 0.07 -10.60 -4.90
CA ASN A 316 -1.00 -9.91 -4.18
C ASN A 316 -0.46 -8.82 -3.25
N LEU A 317 0.66 -9.09 -2.55
CA LEU A 317 1.31 -8.06 -1.74
C LEU A 317 1.88 -6.95 -2.61
N GLN A 318 2.57 -7.27 -3.72
CA GLN A 318 3.06 -6.27 -4.67
C GLN A 318 1.94 -5.39 -5.22
N ALA A 319 0.79 -5.98 -5.58
CA ALA A 319 -0.36 -5.23 -6.06
C ALA A 319 -0.92 -4.28 -4.99
N SER A 320 -1.03 -4.74 -3.73
CA SER A 320 -1.49 -3.91 -2.62
C SER A 320 -0.52 -2.76 -2.30
N LEU A 321 0.79 -3.03 -2.36
CA LEU A 321 1.82 -2.01 -2.19
C LEU A 321 1.80 -1.00 -3.33
N GLY A 322 1.62 -1.44 -4.57
CA GLY A 322 1.47 -0.56 -5.73
C GLY A 322 0.24 0.36 -5.63
N ALA A 323 -0.89 -0.18 -5.19
CA ALA A 323 -2.09 0.61 -4.92
C ALA A 323 -1.87 1.63 -3.79
N ALA A 324 -1.19 1.23 -2.71
CA ALA A 324 -0.83 2.12 -1.63
C ALA A 324 0.13 3.23 -2.08
N GLN A 325 1.13 2.91 -2.91
CA GLN A 325 2.06 3.90 -3.48
C GLN A 325 1.32 4.98 -4.27
N ASN A 326 0.39 4.57 -5.13
CA ASN A 326 -0.43 5.51 -5.89
C ASN A 326 -1.27 6.41 -4.98
N ARG A 327 -1.82 5.86 -3.89
CA ARG A 327 -2.57 6.64 -2.88
C ARG A 327 -1.67 7.65 -2.17
N PHE A 328 -0.46 7.26 -1.74
CA PHE A 328 0.50 8.17 -1.11
C PHE A 328 0.87 9.32 -2.04
N THR A 329 1.18 9.02 -3.30
CA THR A 329 1.54 10.02 -4.30
C THR A 329 0.38 10.99 -4.57
N ALA A 330 -0.84 10.48 -4.73
CA ALA A 330 -2.03 11.32 -4.95
C ALA A 330 -2.30 12.23 -3.76
N ILE A 331 -2.19 11.71 -2.53
CA ILE A 331 -2.41 12.50 -1.31
C ILE A 331 -1.31 13.54 -1.14
N ALA A 332 -0.03 13.19 -1.36
CA ALA A 332 1.07 14.16 -1.29
C ALA A 332 0.86 15.32 -2.26
N THR A 333 0.43 15.02 -3.50
CA THR A 333 0.12 16.05 -4.50
C THR A 333 -1.07 16.94 -4.09
N SER A 334 -2.14 16.32 -3.58
CA SER A 334 -3.33 17.05 -3.12
C SER A 334 -3.02 17.96 -1.93
N GLN A 335 -2.22 17.48 -0.97
CA GLN A 335 -1.83 18.28 0.20
C GLN A 335 -0.87 19.41 -0.14
N GLN A 336 0.01 19.20 -1.11
CA GLN A 336 0.87 20.27 -1.61
C GLN A 336 0.05 21.38 -2.26
N ALA A 337 -1.00 21.03 -3.02
CA ALA A 337 -1.92 22.00 -3.59
C ALA A 337 -2.70 22.74 -2.50
N GLU A 338 -3.25 22.01 -1.51
CA GLU A 338 -3.97 22.61 -0.38
C GLU A 338 -3.08 23.55 0.44
N ALA A 339 -1.83 23.16 0.71
CA ALA A 339 -0.86 24.02 1.40
C ALA A 339 -0.57 25.31 0.61
N THR A 340 -0.52 25.24 -0.72
CA THR A 340 -0.34 26.40 -1.60
C THR A 340 -1.56 27.33 -1.55
N ASP A 341 -2.76 26.75 -1.61
CA ASP A 341 -4.02 27.51 -1.53
C ASP A 341 -4.18 28.20 -0.18
N LEU A 342 -3.88 27.48 0.92
CA LEU A 342 -3.88 28.05 2.27
C LEU A 342 -2.83 29.15 2.43
N SER A 343 -1.64 28.98 1.86
CA SER A 343 -0.60 30.02 1.87
C SER A 343 -1.03 31.26 1.10
N SER A 344 -1.69 31.07 -0.04
CA SER A 344 -2.26 32.17 -0.81
C SER A 344 -3.37 32.91 -0.05
N ALA A 345 -4.26 32.17 0.60
CA ALA A 345 -5.32 32.75 1.43
C ALA A 345 -4.74 33.46 2.67
N GLN A 346 -3.70 32.90 3.30
CA GLN A 346 -3.00 33.55 4.40
C GLN A 346 -2.33 34.84 3.96
N SER A 347 -1.69 34.88 2.79
CA SER A 347 -1.08 36.07 2.18
C SER A 347 -2.11 37.19 1.98
N GLN A 348 -3.31 36.86 1.48
CA GLN A 348 -4.39 37.84 1.33
C GLN A 348 -4.84 38.47 2.66
N ILE A 349 -4.73 37.75 3.76
CA ILE A 349 -5.08 38.24 5.09
C ILE A 349 -3.94 39.06 5.68
N THR A 350 -2.71 38.57 5.61
CA THR A 350 -1.58 39.09 6.39
C THR A 350 -0.71 40.05 5.62
N ASP A 351 -0.61 39.97 4.29
CA ASP A 351 0.40 40.71 3.56
C ASP A 351 -0.06 42.12 3.23
N ALA A 352 0.89 43.05 3.23
CA ALA A 352 0.65 44.45 2.90
C ALA A 352 0.75 44.70 1.41
N ASN A 353 -0.17 45.48 0.89
CA ASN A 353 -0.04 46.04 -0.46
C ASN A 353 1.01 47.18 -0.44
N PHE A 354 2.20 46.90 -1.00
CA PHE A 354 3.34 47.79 -0.98
C PHE A 354 3.05 49.17 -1.58
N ALA A 355 2.28 49.24 -2.68
CA ALA A 355 1.91 50.49 -3.31
C ALA A 355 1.02 51.35 -2.41
N GLN A 356 0.03 50.73 -1.77
CA GLN A 356 -0.87 51.42 -0.84
C GLN A 356 -0.12 51.90 0.40
N GLU A 357 0.79 51.10 0.93
CA GLU A 357 1.52 51.43 2.16
C GLU A 357 2.58 52.51 1.92
N THR A 358 3.20 52.53 0.72
CA THR A 358 4.10 53.60 0.29
C THR A 358 3.34 54.95 0.11
N ALA A 359 2.10 54.91 -0.41
CA ALA A 359 1.26 56.09 -0.47
C ALA A 359 0.85 56.59 0.92
N ASN A 360 0.53 55.68 1.86
CA ASN A 360 0.25 56.00 3.26
C ASN A 360 1.47 56.62 3.96
N LEU A 361 2.65 56.06 3.73
CA LEU A 361 3.92 56.58 4.24
C LEU A 361 4.16 58.02 3.76
N SER A 362 4.05 58.25 2.45
CA SER A 362 4.24 59.56 1.86
C SER A 362 3.22 60.59 2.40
N LYS A 363 1.94 60.20 2.51
CA LYS A 363 0.87 61.02 3.10
C LYS A 363 1.19 61.37 4.56
N ALA A 364 1.62 60.39 5.38
CA ALA A 364 1.95 60.60 6.78
C ALA A 364 3.16 61.54 6.95
N GLN A 365 4.18 61.43 6.09
CA GLN A 365 5.33 62.34 6.05
C GLN A 365 4.94 63.77 5.73
N VAL A 366 4.09 63.96 4.71
CA VAL A 366 3.58 65.30 4.33
C VAL A 366 2.72 65.90 5.46
N LEU A 367 1.85 65.10 6.07
CA LEU A 367 1.02 65.53 7.19
C LEU A 367 1.87 65.88 8.44
N GLN A 368 2.95 65.17 8.67
CA GLN A 368 3.89 65.50 9.78
C GLN A 368 4.58 66.82 9.56
N GLN A 369 5.09 67.08 8.33
CA GLN A 369 5.72 68.35 7.99
C GLN A 369 4.73 69.51 8.06
N ALA A 370 3.52 69.32 7.49
CA ALA A 370 2.46 70.31 7.58
C ALA A 370 2.01 70.60 9.03
N GLY A 371 1.89 69.52 9.85
CA GLY A 371 1.53 69.60 11.27
C GLY A 371 2.55 70.41 12.07
N ILE A 372 3.83 70.24 11.84
CA ILE A 372 4.90 71.00 12.45
C ILE A 372 4.76 72.51 12.08
N SER A 373 4.50 72.84 10.80
CA SER A 373 4.33 74.19 10.37
C SER A 373 3.09 74.88 10.93
N VAL A 374 1.96 74.15 10.98
CA VAL A 374 0.70 74.60 11.65
C VAL A 374 0.87 74.82 13.14
N LEU A 375 1.61 73.91 13.82
CA LEU A 375 1.91 74.03 15.24
C LEU A 375 2.75 75.31 15.53
N ALA A 376 3.77 75.57 14.70
CA ALA A 376 4.58 76.81 14.79
C ALA A 376 3.71 78.07 14.58
N GLN A 377 2.80 78.06 13.61
CA GLN A 377 1.85 79.14 13.34
C GLN A 377 0.88 79.31 14.51
N ALA A 378 0.30 78.24 15.03
CA ALA A 378 -0.61 78.28 16.17
C ALA A 378 0.06 78.83 17.45
N ASN A 379 1.35 78.52 17.67
CA ASN A 379 2.13 79.04 18.78
C ASN A 379 2.48 80.54 18.61
N SER A 380 2.56 81.13 17.38
CA SER A 380 2.86 82.51 17.16
C SER A 380 1.63 83.44 17.24
N GLN A 381 0.40 82.94 17.05
CA GLN A 381 -0.83 83.73 17.13
C GLN A 381 -1.05 84.39 18.46
N PRO A 382 -0.92 83.78 19.66
CA PRO A 382 -1.11 84.50 20.94
C PRO A 382 -0.10 85.64 21.17
N GLN A 383 1.13 85.51 20.61
CA GLN A 383 2.17 86.54 20.70
C GLN A 383 1.84 87.78 19.85
N GLN A 384 1.22 87.57 18.70
CA GLN A 384 0.75 88.69 17.83
C GLN A 384 -0.40 89.43 18.46
N VAL A 385 -1.33 88.74 19.14
CA VAL A 385 -2.44 89.38 19.85
C VAL A 385 -1.94 90.21 21.06
N LEU A 386 -0.92 89.62 21.82
CA LEU A 386 -0.28 90.36 22.89
C LEU A 386 0.43 91.64 22.44
N LYS A 387 1.06 91.63 21.23
CA LYS A 387 1.69 92.82 20.62
C LYS A 387 0.67 93.88 20.14
N LEU A 388 -0.55 93.48 19.86
CA LEU A 388 -1.62 94.42 19.49
C LEU A 388 -2.34 95.03 20.73
N LEU A 389 -2.15 94.50 21.88
CA LEU A 389 -2.72 94.97 23.15
C LEU A 389 -1.75 95.78 23.99
N GLN A 390 -0.49 95.91 23.57
CA GLN A 390 0.52 96.82 24.09
C GLN A 390 0.60 98.12 23.25
#